data_f233b79ae6bdcf47b198138633eb4140
#
_entry.id   f233b79ae6bdcf47b198138633eb4140
#
_cell.length_a   1.000
_cell.length_b   1.000
_cell.length_c   1.000
_cell.angle_alpha   90.00
_cell.angle_beta   90.00
_cell.angle_gamma   90.00
#
_symmetry.space_group_name_H-M   'P 1'
#
loop_
_entity.id
_entity.type
_entity.pdbx_description
1 polymer ?
#
loop_
_entity_poly.entity_id
_entity_poly.type
_entity_poly.pdbx_seq_one_letter_code
_entity_poly.pdbx_strand_id
1 'polypeptide(L)'
;MDTRSKIKPLKDLHSVLAGSKWAAIVGYFDPLTATQAKRFADAERDGRKVLAIVLIAPDSLLPADARAALVAAVRSVSAVVIAESQQWRSAIPHDIALLDDLEAEKKRSAEFIEFILKRQEANPCPSL
;
A
#
# COMPACT_ATOMS: atom_id res chain seq x y z
N MET A 1 -16.02 2.15 -14.66
CA MET A 1 -14.62 1.87 -14.99
C MET A 1 -14.04 0.91 -13.95
N ASP A 2 -13.44 -0.17 -14.39
CA ASP A 2 -12.88 -1.15 -13.46
C ASP A 2 -11.44 -0.78 -13.10
N THR A 3 -11.25 -0.30 -11.87
CA THR A 3 -9.92 0.11 -11.38
C THR A 3 -8.96 -1.06 -11.18
N ARG A 4 -9.46 -2.30 -11.16
CA ARG A 4 -8.60 -3.48 -11.05
C ARG A 4 -7.65 -3.65 -12.24
N SER A 5 -7.96 -3.00 -13.36
CA SER A 5 -7.04 -2.97 -14.50
C SER A 5 -5.70 -2.30 -14.19
N LYS A 6 -5.62 -1.50 -13.13
CA LYS A 6 -4.39 -0.90 -12.64
C LYS A 6 -3.44 -1.93 -12.00
N ILE A 7 -3.95 -3.07 -11.57
CA ILE A 7 -3.15 -4.13 -10.95
C ILE A 7 -2.40 -4.87 -12.04
N LYS A 8 -1.06 -4.79 -11.99
CA LYS A 8 -0.17 -5.35 -13.02
C LYS A 8 0.71 -6.43 -12.42
N PRO A 9 1.10 -7.45 -13.19
CA PRO A 9 2.09 -8.43 -12.72
C PRO A 9 3.44 -7.76 -12.47
N LEU A 10 4.14 -8.19 -11.43
CA LEU A 10 5.46 -7.66 -11.09
C LEU A 10 6.46 -7.81 -12.27
N LYS A 11 6.35 -8.89 -13.02
CA LYS A 11 7.20 -9.15 -14.20
C LYS A 11 7.08 -8.08 -15.30
N ASP A 12 5.94 -7.37 -15.34
CA ASP A 12 5.68 -6.33 -16.35
C ASP A 12 6.10 -4.93 -15.89
N LEU A 13 6.72 -4.81 -14.72
CA LEU A 13 7.00 -3.52 -14.09
C LEU A 13 7.84 -2.59 -14.96
N HIS A 14 8.87 -3.11 -15.62
CA HIS A 14 9.70 -2.29 -16.51
C HIS A 14 8.89 -1.67 -17.64
N SER A 15 7.98 -2.44 -18.24
CA SER A 15 7.09 -1.94 -19.31
C SER A 15 6.13 -0.88 -18.79
N VAL A 16 5.59 -1.11 -17.59
CA VAL A 16 4.65 -0.18 -16.95
C VAL A 16 5.30 1.16 -16.66
N LEU A 17 6.55 1.15 -16.20
CA LEU A 17 7.27 2.37 -15.79
C LEU A 17 7.92 3.12 -16.94
N ALA A 18 7.96 2.54 -18.12
CA ALA A 18 8.61 3.16 -19.27
C ALA A 18 7.90 4.45 -19.71
N GLY A 19 8.67 5.45 -20.09
CA GLY A 19 8.18 6.66 -20.76
C GLY A 19 7.59 7.74 -19.88
N SER A 20 7.59 7.58 -18.56
CA SER A 20 7.02 8.58 -17.63
C SER A 20 7.87 8.66 -16.37
N LYS A 21 7.68 9.75 -15.63
CA LYS A 21 8.24 9.88 -14.28
C LYS A 21 7.29 9.24 -13.28
N TRP A 22 7.80 8.38 -12.43
CA TRP A 22 7.02 7.65 -11.44
C TRP A 22 7.53 7.91 -10.03
N ALA A 23 6.62 7.84 -9.08
CA ALA A 23 6.92 7.69 -7.66
C ALA A 23 6.36 6.36 -7.21
N ALA A 24 7.15 5.57 -6.50
CA ALA A 24 6.72 4.30 -5.94
C ALA A 24 6.51 4.45 -4.44
N ILE A 25 5.38 3.95 -3.96
CA ILE A 25 5.05 3.94 -2.54
C ILE A 25 4.80 2.50 -2.15
N VAL A 26 5.60 1.99 -1.23
CA VAL A 26 5.54 0.60 -0.78
C VAL A 26 4.90 0.53 0.60
N GLY A 27 4.03 -0.44 0.80
CA GLY A 27 3.37 -0.65 2.07
C GLY A 27 2.56 -1.94 2.10
N TYR A 28 1.99 -2.23 3.25
CA TYR A 28 1.07 -3.35 3.40
C TYR A 28 -0.36 -2.96 3.06
N PHE A 29 -0.76 -1.73 3.33
CA PHE A 29 -2.11 -1.21 3.08
C PHE A 29 -3.19 -2.13 3.67
N ASP A 30 -3.08 -2.45 4.94
CA ASP A 30 -3.91 -3.45 5.62
C ASP A 30 -4.61 -2.87 6.87
N PRO A 31 -5.66 -2.06 6.72
CA PRO A 31 -6.18 -1.51 5.47
C PRO A 31 -5.48 -0.23 5.02
N LEU A 32 -5.84 0.27 3.85
CA LEU A 32 -5.43 1.59 3.37
C LEU A 32 -5.96 2.68 4.30
N THR A 33 -5.07 3.60 4.70
CA THR A 33 -5.42 4.72 5.59
C THR A 33 -5.53 6.03 4.82
N ALA A 34 -6.19 7.02 5.44
CA ALA A 34 -6.29 8.36 4.88
C ALA A 34 -4.91 9.01 4.70
N THR A 35 -3.98 8.77 5.62
CA THR A 35 -2.61 9.26 5.52
C THR A 35 -1.91 8.71 4.29
N GLN A 36 -2.07 7.41 4.02
CA GLN A 36 -1.50 6.77 2.83
C GLN A 36 -2.13 7.30 1.54
N ALA A 37 -3.45 7.46 1.52
CA ALA A 37 -4.15 8.04 0.37
C ALA A 37 -3.67 9.47 0.08
N LYS A 38 -3.39 10.26 1.11
CA LYS A 38 -2.84 11.61 0.96
C LYS A 38 -1.45 11.58 0.33
N ARG A 39 -0.61 10.62 0.70
CA ARG A 39 0.73 10.47 0.11
C ARG A 39 0.66 10.18 -1.39
N PHE A 40 -0.29 9.35 -1.81
CA PHE A 40 -0.52 9.13 -3.23
C PHE A 40 -0.89 10.43 -3.95
N ALA A 41 -1.79 11.21 -3.37
CA ALA A 41 -2.22 12.47 -3.94
C ALA A 41 -1.08 13.49 -4.02
N ASP A 42 -0.25 13.56 -2.98
CA ASP A 42 0.90 14.47 -2.95
C ASP A 42 1.93 14.10 -4.03
N ALA A 43 2.19 12.81 -4.23
CA ALA A 43 3.10 12.34 -5.27
C ALA A 43 2.57 12.69 -6.68
N GLU A 44 1.26 12.56 -6.90
CA GLU A 44 0.64 12.94 -8.17
C GLU A 44 0.76 14.44 -8.44
N ARG A 45 0.62 15.28 -7.41
CA ARG A 45 0.76 16.73 -7.54
C ARG A 45 2.16 17.15 -7.98
N ASP A 46 3.17 16.37 -7.64
CA ASP A 46 4.55 16.62 -8.09
C ASP A 46 4.76 16.29 -9.57
N GLY A 47 3.70 15.95 -10.29
CA GLY A 47 3.77 15.63 -11.72
C GLY A 47 4.22 14.21 -12.03
N ARG A 48 4.19 13.33 -11.04
CA ARG A 48 4.59 11.93 -11.19
C ARG A 48 3.38 11.02 -11.25
N LYS A 49 3.50 9.95 -11.99
CA LYS A 49 2.55 8.83 -11.88
C LYS A 49 2.87 8.04 -10.62
N VAL A 50 1.86 7.47 -10.00
CA VAL A 50 2.01 6.80 -8.71
C VAL A 50 1.88 5.28 -8.88
N LEU A 51 2.93 4.58 -8.48
CA LEU A 51 2.96 3.13 -8.37
C LEU A 51 2.82 2.75 -6.91
N ALA A 52 1.82 1.95 -6.58
CA ALA A 52 1.69 1.37 -5.25
C ALA A 52 2.21 -0.07 -5.27
N ILE A 53 3.07 -0.40 -4.33
CA ILE A 53 3.60 -1.74 -4.15
C ILE A 53 2.98 -2.32 -2.89
N VAL A 54 2.09 -3.30 -3.07
CA VAL A 54 1.38 -3.96 -1.97
C VAL A 54 2.18 -5.20 -1.59
N LEU A 55 2.66 -5.24 -0.36
CA LEU A 55 3.47 -6.37 0.11
C LEU A 55 2.60 -7.49 0.67
N ILE A 56 2.99 -8.70 0.35
CA ILE A 56 2.38 -9.90 0.91
C ILE A 56 2.84 -10.04 2.36
N ALA A 57 1.88 -10.23 3.27
CA ALA A 57 2.14 -10.45 4.69
C ALA A 57 1.27 -11.60 5.18
N PRO A 58 1.85 -12.63 5.82
CA PRO A 58 1.09 -13.80 6.25
C PRO A 58 0.03 -13.50 7.33
N ASP A 59 0.25 -12.49 8.15
CA ASP A 59 -0.66 -12.11 9.25
C ASP A 59 -1.57 -10.94 8.89
N SER A 60 -1.73 -10.63 7.61
CA SER A 60 -2.57 -9.51 7.20
C SER A 60 -4.06 -9.78 7.47
N LEU A 61 -4.79 -8.72 7.79
CA LEU A 61 -6.25 -8.78 8.01
C LEU A 61 -6.98 -9.07 6.70
N LEU A 62 -6.50 -8.49 5.61
CA LEU A 62 -7.07 -8.67 4.28
C LEU A 62 -6.10 -9.43 3.38
N PRO A 63 -6.60 -10.29 2.47
CA PRO A 63 -5.72 -10.91 1.47
C PRO A 63 -5.09 -9.86 0.55
N ALA A 64 -3.95 -10.20 -0.03
CA ALA A 64 -3.18 -9.26 -0.86
C ALA A 64 -3.97 -8.72 -2.05
N ASP A 65 -4.76 -9.56 -2.71
CA ASP A 65 -5.59 -9.17 -3.85
C ASP A 65 -6.69 -8.17 -3.44
N ALA A 66 -7.29 -8.34 -2.27
CA ALA A 66 -8.28 -7.40 -1.75
C ALA A 66 -7.63 -6.06 -1.41
N ARG A 67 -6.45 -6.09 -0.79
CA ARG A 67 -5.71 -4.85 -0.47
C ARG A 67 -5.29 -4.12 -1.74
N ALA A 68 -4.82 -4.84 -2.74
CA ALA A 68 -4.48 -4.26 -4.04
C ALA A 68 -5.69 -3.63 -4.74
N ALA A 69 -6.85 -4.27 -4.66
CA ALA A 69 -8.09 -3.74 -5.24
C ALA A 69 -8.52 -2.42 -4.58
N LEU A 70 -8.40 -2.34 -3.26
CA LEU A 70 -8.70 -1.10 -2.52
C LEU A 70 -7.73 0.04 -2.90
N VAL A 71 -6.44 -0.26 -2.98
CA VAL A 71 -5.44 0.72 -3.39
C VAL A 71 -5.66 1.17 -4.83
N ALA A 72 -5.99 0.24 -5.72
CA ALA A 72 -6.28 0.55 -7.12
C ALA A 72 -7.49 1.48 -7.29
N ALA A 73 -8.41 1.46 -6.34
CA ALA A 73 -9.59 2.34 -6.36
C ALA A 73 -9.24 3.80 -6.04
N VAL A 74 -8.06 4.09 -5.50
CA VAL A 74 -7.63 5.45 -5.23
C VAL A 74 -7.31 6.16 -6.55
N ARG A 75 -7.93 7.32 -6.76
CA ARG A 75 -7.79 8.06 -8.02
C ARG A 75 -6.34 8.40 -8.36
N SER A 76 -5.56 8.78 -7.37
CA SER A 76 -4.16 9.19 -7.57
C SER A 76 -3.21 8.06 -7.96
N VAL A 77 -3.63 6.80 -7.75
CA VAL A 77 -2.80 5.64 -8.06
C VAL A 77 -2.95 5.28 -9.54
N SER A 78 -1.84 5.17 -10.24
CA SER A 78 -1.81 4.84 -11.67
C SER A 78 -1.60 3.35 -11.94
N ALA A 79 -0.84 2.68 -11.09
CA ALA A 79 -0.59 1.24 -11.21
C ALA A 79 -0.35 0.62 -9.83
N VAL A 80 -0.66 -0.65 -9.69
CA VAL A 80 -0.48 -1.42 -8.46
C VAL A 80 0.21 -2.73 -8.81
N VAL A 81 1.21 -3.11 -8.01
CA VAL A 81 1.82 -4.44 -8.10
C VAL A 81 1.79 -5.09 -6.71
N ILE A 82 1.65 -6.41 -6.70
CA ILE A 82 1.75 -7.22 -5.48
C ILE A 82 3.12 -7.88 -5.48
N ALA A 83 3.86 -7.76 -4.39
CA ALA A 83 5.21 -8.30 -4.31
C ALA A 83 5.52 -8.87 -2.93
N GLU A 84 6.43 -9.81 -2.89
CA GLU A 84 6.98 -10.30 -1.64
C GLU A 84 8.01 -9.31 -1.10
N SER A 85 8.15 -9.27 0.23
CA SER A 85 8.98 -8.28 0.91
C SER A 85 10.45 -8.30 0.51
N GLN A 86 10.94 -9.43 -0.03
CA GLN A 86 12.34 -9.57 -0.43
C GLN A 86 12.60 -9.31 -1.91
N GLN A 87 11.55 -9.23 -2.72
CA GLN A 87 11.68 -9.14 -4.18
C GLN A 87 11.50 -7.75 -4.74
N TRP A 88 10.75 -6.90 -4.08
CA TRP A 88 10.32 -5.63 -4.65
C TRP A 88 11.46 -4.66 -4.90
N ARG A 89 12.48 -4.64 -4.04
CA ARG A 89 13.60 -3.68 -4.19
C ARG A 89 14.39 -3.89 -5.46
N SER A 90 14.63 -5.14 -5.82
CA SER A 90 15.39 -5.47 -7.03
C SER A 90 14.60 -5.21 -8.31
N ALA A 91 13.28 -5.15 -8.23
CA ALA A 91 12.41 -4.92 -9.38
C ALA A 91 12.25 -3.44 -9.72
N ILE A 92 12.63 -2.53 -8.82
CA ILE A 92 12.42 -1.09 -9.01
C ILE A 92 13.72 -0.43 -9.53
N PRO A 93 13.64 0.37 -10.62
CA PRO A 93 14.78 1.16 -11.07
C PRO A 93 15.26 2.15 -10.01
N HIS A 94 16.57 2.39 -9.94
CA HIS A 94 17.18 3.26 -8.93
C HIS A 94 16.83 4.75 -9.09
N ASP A 95 16.36 5.15 -10.26
CA ASP A 95 16.04 6.55 -10.57
C ASP A 95 14.60 6.94 -10.20
N ILE A 96 13.82 6.01 -9.65
CA ILE A 96 12.44 6.28 -9.24
C ILE A 96 12.44 6.80 -7.81
N ALA A 97 11.65 7.85 -7.56
CA ALA A 97 11.39 8.32 -6.20
C ALA A 97 10.65 7.24 -5.42
N LEU A 98 11.21 6.82 -4.30
CA LEU A 98 10.67 5.74 -3.48
C LEU A 98 10.32 6.26 -2.09
N LEU A 99 9.09 6.02 -1.66
CA LEU A 99 8.66 6.27 -0.29
C LEU A 99 8.40 4.93 0.40
N ASP A 100 9.25 4.59 1.36
CA ASP A 100 9.15 3.36 2.15
C ASP A 100 8.63 3.71 3.54
N ASP A 101 7.42 3.32 3.83
CA ASP A 101 6.73 3.63 5.08
C ASP A 101 6.49 2.38 5.93
N LEU A 102 7.17 1.30 5.65
CA LEU A 102 6.90 -0.01 6.26
C LEU A 102 7.05 0.01 7.80
N GLU A 103 8.11 0.64 8.31
CA GLU A 103 8.34 0.70 9.75
C GLU A 103 7.27 1.51 10.46
N ALA A 104 6.91 2.68 9.92
CA ALA A 104 5.86 3.51 10.48
C ALA A 104 4.51 2.81 10.42
N GLU A 105 4.23 2.07 9.35
CA GLU A 105 2.99 1.31 9.17
C GLU A 105 2.87 0.18 10.20
N LYS A 106 3.95 -0.56 10.43
CA LYS A 106 3.99 -1.61 11.46
C LYS A 106 3.75 -1.01 12.85
N LYS A 107 4.40 0.09 13.15
CA LYS A 107 4.25 0.79 14.42
C LYS A 107 2.81 1.24 14.64
N ARG A 108 2.20 1.86 13.64
CA ARG A 108 0.80 2.32 13.72
C ARG A 108 -0.17 1.16 13.92
N SER A 109 0.06 0.05 13.23
CA SER A 109 -0.78 -1.15 13.39
C SER A 109 -0.68 -1.72 14.80
N ALA A 110 0.53 -1.81 15.35
CA ALA A 110 0.74 -2.29 16.72
C ALA A 110 0.09 -1.37 17.75
N GLU A 111 0.23 -0.06 17.60
CA GLU A 111 -0.40 0.94 18.48
C GLU A 111 -1.93 0.86 18.41
N PHE A 112 -2.47 0.68 17.23
CA PHE A 112 -3.91 0.55 17.04
C PHE A 112 -4.46 -0.69 17.71
N ILE A 113 -3.79 -1.83 17.57
CA ILE A 113 -4.17 -3.08 18.21
C ILE A 113 -4.11 -2.92 19.73
N GLU A 114 -3.04 -2.34 20.25
CA GLU A 114 -2.88 -2.08 21.67
C GLU A 114 -4.01 -1.17 22.22
N PHE A 115 -4.34 -0.13 21.48
CA PHE A 115 -5.44 0.77 21.84
C PHE A 115 -6.77 0.03 21.93
N ILE A 116 -7.07 -0.84 20.96
CA ILE A 116 -8.32 -1.63 20.98
C ILE A 116 -8.35 -2.58 22.17
N LEU A 117 -7.25 -3.27 22.46
CA LEU A 117 -7.16 -4.20 23.57
C LEU A 117 -7.37 -3.49 24.91
N LYS A 118 -6.75 -2.34 25.11
CA LYS A 118 -6.94 -1.52 26.32
C LYS A 118 -8.38 -1.07 26.47
N ARG A 119 -9.02 -0.68 25.38
CA ARG A 119 -10.41 -0.24 25.40
C ARG A 119 -11.35 -1.38 25.74
N GLN A 120 -11.08 -2.60 25.29
CA GLN A 120 -11.85 -3.79 25.64
C GLN A 120 -11.71 -4.15 27.12
N GLU A 121 -10.50 -4.00 27.69
CA GLU A 121 -10.26 -4.20 29.13
C GLU A 121 -11.02 -3.19 29.98
N ALA A 122 -11.05 -1.91 29.55
CA ALA A 122 -11.75 -0.85 30.27
C ALA A 122 -13.28 -0.97 30.17
N ASN A 123 -13.80 -1.46 29.03
CA ASN A 123 -15.22 -1.61 28.75
C ASN A 123 -15.50 -3.00 28.18
N PRO A 124 -15.41 -4.06 29.00
CA PRO A 124 -15.70 -5.40 28.50
C PRO A 124 -17.16 -5.47 28.01
N CYS A 125 -17.36 -6.15 26.88
CA CYS A 125 -18.71 -6.37 26.38
C CYS A 125 -19.55 -7.09 27.45
N PRO A 126 -20.77 -6.61 27.77
CA PRO A 126 -21.62 -7.34 28.71
C PRO A 126 -21.92 -8.72 28.14
N SER A 127 -21.72 -9.74 28.95
CA SER A 127 -22.11 -11.10 28.58
C SER A 127 -23.64 -11.19 28.56
N LEU A 128 -24.12 -11.68 27.45
CA LEU A 128 -25.56 -11.96 27.31
C LEU A 128 -25.95 -13.23 28.03
#